data_0aa54f96297e144b0e7016d7831b3597
#
_entry.id   0aa54f96297e144b0e7016d7831b3597
#
_cell.length_a   1.000
_cell.length_b   1.000
_cell.length_c   1.000
_cell.angle_alpha   90.00
_cell.angle_beta   90.00
_cell.angle_gamma   90.00
#
_symmetry.space_group_name_H-M   'P 1'
#
loop_
_entity.id
_entity.type
_entity.pdbx_description
1 polymer ?
#
loop_
_entity_poly.entity_id
_entity_poly.type
_entity_poly.pdbx_seq_one_letter_code
_entity_poly.pdbx_strand_id
1 'polypeptide(L)'
;MTDKKITFGRIFWPSFLAVFIMSVIGLLLFSLILGGIIGSFGEFGPKPLAIKSNTVLHMTLNGEIGEEAENSFNASSFSLNKKLGLSDILFGLEHAKKDNKIKGVFVEIGDLDCGYSTAREIRQALNDFEKSGKFLVAYNSGEMITQKEYYLSSAANEVFGFPSSAMEIIGLGTEMAFFKGTLDKLDVEVQVIRGSNNDFKSA
;
A
#
# COMPACT_ATOMS: atom_id res chain seq x y z
N MET A 1 -42.13 15.34 -71.07
CA MET A 1 -41.31 14.81 -69.92
C MET A 1 -39.99 15.57 -69.88
N THR A 2 -39.85 16.51 -68.97
CA THR A 2 -38.67 17.34 -68.83
C THR A 2 -37.64 16.60 -67.91
N ASP A 3 -36.63 16.00 -68.53
CA ASP A 3 -35.50 15.43 -67.76
C ASP A 3 -34.73 16.55 -67.05
N LYS A 4 -35.01 16.66 -65.74
CA LYS A 4 -34.32 17.60 -64.89
C LYS A 4 -32.91 17.04 -64.60
N LYS A 5 -31.90 17.48 -65.34
CA LYS A 5 -30.52 17.11 -65.10
C LYS A 5 -30.14 17.46 -63.65
N ILE A 6 -29.93 16.45 -62.84
CA ILE A 6 -29.53 16.59 -61.44
C ILE A 6 -28.05 17.00 -61.45
N THR A 7 -27.77 18.26 -61.13
CA THR A 7 -26.42 18.80 -61.04
C THR A 7 -25.73 18.24 -59.79
N PHE A 8 -24.51 17.69 -59.90
CA PHE A 8 -23.73 17.09 -58.81
C PHE A 8 -23.71 17.93 -57.52
N GLY A 9 -23.57 19.25 -57.61
CA GLY A 9 -23.62 20.13 -56.47
C GLY A 9 -24.90 20.14 -55.67
N ARG A 10 -26.06 19.77 -56.30
CA ARG A 10 -27.36 19.76 -55.66
C ARG A 10 -27.59 18.54 -54.74
N ILE A 11 -26.83 17.47 -54.98
CA ILE A 11 -26.83 16.26 -54.13
C ILE A 11 -25.68 16.32 -53.13
N PHE A 12 -24.51 16.80 -53.59
CA PHE A 12 -23.30 16.84 -52.75
C PHE A 12 -23.45 17.74 -51.54
N TRP A 13 -23.93 18.98 -51.70
CA TRP A 13 -24.01 19.94 -50.60
C TRP A 13 -24.97 19.49 -49.46
N PRO A 14 -26.19 18.99 -49.71
CA PRO A 14 -27.04 18.49 -48.61
C PRO A 14 -26.48 17.27 -47.92
N SER A 15 -25.85 16.34 -48.66
CA SER A 15 -25.24 15.15 -48.10
C SER A 15 -24.01 15.50 -47.22
N PHE A 16 -23.17 16.42 -47.71
CA PHE A 16 -22.02 16.92 -46.93
C PHE A 16 -22.46 17.62 -45.65
N LEU A 17 -23.48 18.49 -45.75
CA LEU A 17 -24.05 19.19 -44.59
C LEU A 17 -24.63 18.21 -43.56
N ALA A 18 -25.34 17.17 -44.00
CA ALA A 18 -25.90 16.16 -43.13
C ALA A 18 -24.82 15.38 -42.37
N VAL A 19 -23.74 14.95 -43.07
CA VAL A 19 -22.63 14.26 -42.47
C VAL A 19 -21.88 15.17 -41.50
N PHE A 20 -21.69 16.44 -41.86
CA PHE A 20 -21.03 17.42 -40.97
C PHE A 20 -21.83 17.65 -39.68
N ILE A 21 -23.15 17.84 -39.79
CA ILE A 21 -24.01 18.01 -38.59
C ILE A 21 -23.96 16.75 -37.71
N MET A 22 -24.08 15.55 -38.31
CA MET A 22 -23.99 14.30 -37.56
C MET A 22 -22.62 14.14 -36.86
N SER A 23 -21.52 14.54 -37.51
CA SER A 23 -20.19 14.51 -36.93
C SER A 23 -20.05 15.47 -35.73
N VAL A 24 -20.61 16.68 -35.83
CA VAL A 24 -20.62 17.67 -34.74
C VAL A 24 -21.45 17.16 -33.55
N ILE A 25 -22.62 16.61 -33.80
CA ILE A 25 -23.49 16.02 -32.76
C ILE A 25 -22.79 14.84 -32.10
N GLY A 26 -22.17 13.96 -32.90
CA GLY A 26 -21.38 12.83 -32.39
C GLY A 26 -20.22 13.28 -31.49
N LEU A 27 -19.50 14.32 -31.86
CA LEU A 27 -18.41 14.87 -31.09
C LEU A 27 -18.89 15.50 -29.77
N LEU A 28 -20.02 16.19 -29.80
CA LEU A 28 -20.65 16.75 -28.60
C LEU A 28 -21.12 15.66 -27.63
N LEU A 29 -21.78 14.63 -28.12
CA LEU A 29 -22.19 13.49 -27.29
C LEU A 29 -21.00 12.75 -26.71
N PHE A 30 -19.96 12.55 -27.51
CA PHE A 30 -18.72 11.91 -27.06
C PHE A 30 -18.02 12.73 -25.96
N SER A 31 -17.98 14.06 -26.12
CA SER A 31 -17.39 14.94 -25.11
C SER A 31 -18.19 14.97 -23.79
N LEU A 32 -19.54 14.88 -23.88
CA LEU A 32 -20.41 14.77 -22.71
C LEU A 32 -20.21 13.44 -21.96
N ILE A 33 -20.09 12.33 -22.70
CA ILE A 33 -19.82 11.03 -22.10
C ILE A 33 -18.44 11.01 -21.45
N LEU A 34 -17.41 11.48 -22.14
CA LEU A 34 -16.06 11.60 -21.59
C LEU A 34 -16.01 12.52 -20.37
N GLY A 35 -16.67 13.68 -20.44
CA GLY A 35 -16.77 14.62 -19.31
C GLY A 35 -17.50 14.02 -18.13
N GLY A 36 -18.55 13.23 -18.36
CA GLY A 36 -19.25 12.50 -17.31
C GLY A 36 -18.40 11.42 -16.66
N ILE A 37 -17.65 10.68 -17.46
CA ILE A 37 -16.70 9.65 -16.96
C ILE A 37 -15.59 10.33 -16.16
N ILE A 38 -14.92 11.34 -16.69
CA ILE A 38 -13.84 12.06 -16.01
C ILE A 38 -14.35 12.77 -14.75
N GLY A 39 -15.55 13.33 -14.79
CA GLY A 39 -16.19 13.97 -13.63
C GLY A 39 -16.53 12.97 -12.53
N SER A 40 -16.94 11.76 -12.87
CA SER A 40 -17.18 10.71 -11.86
C SER A 40 -15.89 10.17 -11.25
N PHE A 41 -14.78 10.18 -11.98
CA PHE A 41 -13.45 9.86 -11.40
C PHE A 41 -12.88 10.98 -10.51
N GLY A 42 -13.30 12.21 -10.68
CA GLY A 42 -12.88 13.35 -9.84
C GLY A 42 -13.38 13.28 -8.38
N GLU A 43 -14.42 12.51 -8.09
CA GLU A 43 -14.91 12.26 -6.73
C GLU A 43 -14.20 11.09 -6.00
N PHE A 44 -13.37 10.32 -6.70
CA PHE A 44 -12.60 9.21 -6.11
C PHE A 44 -11.31 9.65 -5.38
N GLY A 45 -10.99 10.94 -5.36
CA GLY A 45 -9.94 11.45 -4.50
C GLY A 45 -10.33 11.26 -3.01
N PRO A 46 -9.41 10.83 -2.13
CA PRO A 46 -9.70 10.76 -0.71
C PRO A 46 -10.12 12.16 -0.23
N LYS A 47 -11.39 12.30 0.18
CA LYS A 47 -11.85 13.56 0.79
C LYS A 47 -10.97 13.83 2.01
N PRO A 48 -10.39 15.03 2.15
CA PRO A 48 -9.60 15.33 3.33
C PRO A 48 -10.45 15.11 4.58
N LEU A 49 -10.04 14.15 5.40
CA LEU A 49 -10.76 13.84 6.63
C LEU A 49 -10.61 15.04 7.57
N ALA A 50 -11.71 15.71 7.88
CA ALA A 50 -11.68 16.79 8.86
C ALA A 50 -11.48 16.18 10.26
N ILE A 51 -10.24 16.26 10.78
CA ILE A 51 -9.90 15.76 12.12
C ILE A 51 -10.61 16.65 13.15
N LYS A 52 -11.50 16.04 13.93
CA LYS A 52 -12.20 16.69 15.04
C LYS A 52 -11.30 16.74 16.27
N SER A 53 -11.61 17.63 17.22
CA SER A 53 -10.95 17.63 18.52
C SER A 53 -11.22 16.34 19.27
N ASN A 54 -10.23 15.88 20.05
CA ASN A 54 -10.28 14.61 20.82
C ASN A 54 -10.41 13.35 19.93
N THR A 55 -9.74 13.35 18.78
CA THR A 55 -9.63 12.18 17.90
C THR A 55 -8.54 11.24 18.40
N VAL A 56 -8.74 9.95 18.20
CA VAL A 56 -7.73 8.89 18.37
C VAL A 56 -7.38 8.37 16.99
N LEU A 57 -6.09 8.27 16.68
CA LEU A 57 -5.63 7.62 15.46
C LEU A 57 -5.73 6.11 15.67
N HIS A 58 -6.58 5.44 14.90
CA HIS A 58 -6.60 3.98 14.81
C HIS A 58 -5.70 3.54 13.66
N MET A 59 -4.68 2.77 13.98
CA MET A 59 -3.71 2.23 13.02
C MET A 59 -3.77 0.71 13.06
N THR A 60 -4.05 0.10 11.92
CA THR A 60 -4.09 -1.36 11.80
C THR A 60 -2.83 -1.83 11.07
N LEU A 61 -2.01 -2.62 11.75
CA LEU A 61 -0.81 -3.24 11.22
C LEU A 61 -1.10 -4.72 10.98
N ASN A 62 -1.38 -5.08 9.73
CA ASN A 62 -1.74 -6.44 9.35
C ASN A 62 -1.24 -6.76 7.94
N GLY A 63 -0.76 -7.97 7.74
CA GLY A 63 -0.22 -8.46 6.48
C GLY A 63 1.16 -7.87 6.17
N GLU A 64 1.48 -7.83 4.88
CA GLU A 64 2.76 -7.37 4.38
C GLU A 64 2.90 -5.84 4.50
N ILE A 65 4.00 -5.40 5.13
CA ILE A 65 4.40 -3.99 5.21
C ILE A 65 5.68 -3.80 4.40
N GLY A 66 5.53 -3.25 3.19
CA GLY A 66 6.65 -2.81 2.34
C GLY A 66 7.18 -1.44 2.77
N GLU A 67 8.24 -0.97 2.12
CA GLU A 67 8.79 0.36 2.40
C GLU A 67 7.87 1.48 1.92
N GLU A 68 7.25 1.29 0.76
CA GLU A 68 6.29 2.22 0.17
C GLU A 68 4.90 1.58 0.09
N ALA A 69 3.87 2.42 0.10
CA ALA A 69 2.49 1.97 -0.08
C ALA A 69 2.29 1.43 -1.49
N GLU A 70 1.85 0.20 -1.61
CA GLU A 70 1.47 -0.37 -2.89
C GLU A 70 -0.02 -0.16 -3.15
N ASN A 71 -0.33 0.57 -4.22
CA ASN A 71 -1.68 0.67 -4.74
C ASN A 71 -1.85 -0.38 -5.84
N SER A 72 -2.41 -1.53 -5.51
CA SER A 72 -2.74 -2.55 -6.51
C SER A 72 -4.19 -2.41 -6.97
N PHE A 73 -4.37 -2.23 -8.28
CA PHE A 73 -5.70 -2.27 -8.88
C PHE A 73 -6.11 -3.73 -9.14
N ASN A 74 -7.14 -4.18 -8.46
CA ASN A 74 -7.71 -5.49 -8.74
C ASN A 74 -8.79 -5.36 -9.81
N ALA A 75 -8.47 -5.78 -11.04
CA ALA A 75 -9.36 -5.68 -12.19
C ALA A 75 -10.62 -6.57 -12.05
N SER A 76 -10.56 -7.67 -11.29
CA SER A 76 -11.71 -8.56 -11.11
C SER A 76 -12.76 -8.03 -10.12
N SER A 77 -12.35 -7.25 -9.13
CA SER A 77 -13.23 -6.63 -8.14
C SER A 77 -13.45 -5.12 -8.37
N PHE A 78 -12.77 -4.54 -9.37
CA PHE A 78 -12.78 -3.10 -9.64
C PHE A 78 -12.45 -2.25 -8.39
N SER A 79 -11.56 -2.74 -7.54
CA SER A 79 -11.17 -2.10 -6.29
C SER A 79 -9.69 -1.75 -6.26
N LEU A 80 -9.37 -0.62 -5.64
CA LEU A 80 -8.02 -0.24 -5.30
C LEU A 80 -7.71 -0.78 -3.90
N ASN A 81 -6.85 -1.80 -3.84
CA ASN A 81 -6.31 -2.25 -2.57
C ASN A 81 -5.10 -1.38 -2.23
N LYS A 82 -5.23 -0.58 -1.20
CA LYS A 82 -4.14 0.21 -0.66
C LYS A 82 -3.48 -0.59 0.46
N LYS A 83 -2.27 -1.11 0.22
CA LYS A 83 -1.42 -1.65 1.28
C LYS A 83 -0.69 -0.49 1.97
N LEU A 84 -0.65 -0.52 3.29
CA LEU A 84 0.04 0.47 4.09
C LEU A 84 1.55 0.25 3.98
N GLY A 85 2.31 1.29 3.63
CA GLY A 85 3.76 1.25 3.61
C GLY A 85 4.39 1.75 4.91
N LEU A 86 5.64 1.39 5.16
CA LEU A 86 6.42 1.89 6.28
C LEU A 86 6.42 3.43 6.31
N SER A 87 6.66 4.07 5.16
CA SER A 87 6.67 5.53 5.05
C SER A 87 5.35 6.17 5.49
N ASP A 88 4.19 5.57 5.15
CA ASP A 88 2.87 6.07 5.57
C ASP A 88 2.69 5.95 7.09
N ILE A 89 3.16 4.84 7.68
CA ILE A 89 3.10 4.61 9.13
C ILE A 89 3.92 5.65 9.87
N LEU A 90 5.16 5.86 9.47
CA LEU A 90 6.07 6.82 10.08
C LEU A 90 5.52 8.25 9.96
N PHE A 91 5.04 8.62 8.77
CA PHE A 91 4.43 9.93 8.51
C PHE A 91 3.17 10.13 9.35
N GLY A 92 2.30 9.12 9.42
CA GLY A 92 1.07 9.16 10.22
C GLY A 92 1.33 9.37 11.71
N LEU A 93 2.31 8.67 12.28
CA LEU A 93 2.71 8.80 13.68
C LEU A 93 3.33 10.18 13.97
N GLU A 94 4.21 10.66 13.10
CA GLU A 94 4.83 11.98 13.24
C GLU A 94 3.78 13.11 13.14
N HIS A 95 2.79 12.97 12.26
CA HIS A 95 1.70 13.90 12.15
C HIS A 95 0.79 13.87 13.39
N ALA A 96 0.43 12.66 13.83
CA ALA A 96 -0.37 12.46 15.06
C ALA A 96 0.31 13.03 16.31
N LYS A 97 1.64 12.94 16.38
CA LYS A 97 2.45 13.52 17.46
C LYS A 97 2.30 15.04 17.54
N LYS A 98 2.27 15.73 16.38
CA LYS A 98 2.21 17.21 16.29
C LYS A 98 0.79 17.78 16.38
N ASP A 99 -0.23 17.03 15.95
CA ASP A 99 -1.62 17.53 15.91
C ASP A 99 -2.26 17.51 17.28
N ASN A 100 -2.59 18.67 17.85
CA ASN A 100 -3.25 18.82 19.14
C ASN A 100 -4.68 18.23 19.21
N LYS A 101 -5.29 17.99 18.05
CA LYS A 101 -6.63 17.38 17.98
C LYS A 101 -6.57 15.86 18.23
N ILE A 102 -5.42 15.24 17.99
CA ILE A 102 -5.18 13.82 18.22
C ILE A 102 -4.68 13.64 19.65
N LYS A 103 -5.40 12.87 20.45
CA LYS A 103 -5.12 12.63 21.87
C LYS A 103 -4.28 11.39 22.12
N GLY A 104 -4.31 10.44 21.21
CA GLY A 104 -3.57 9.21 21.33
C GLY A 104 -3.64 8.37 20.06
N VAL A 105 -2.95 7.25 20.12
CA VAL A 105 -2.93 6.24 19.05
C VAL A 105 -3.39 4.91 19.63
N PHE A 106 -4.27 4.25 18.91
CA PHE A 106 -4.65 2.86 19.11
C PHE A 106 -4.08 2.04 17.97
N VAL A 107 -3.14 1.14 18.28
CA VAL A 107 -2.50 0.28 17.29
C VAL A 107 -3.09 -1.13 17.42
N GLU A 108 -3.75 -1.56 16.38
CA GLU A 108 -4.21 -2.93 16.22
C GLU A 108 -3.18 -3.72 15.41
N ILE A 109 -2.63 -4.76 16.00
CA ILE A 109 -1.59 -5.59 15.40
C ILE A 109 -2.19 -6.98 15.15
N GLY A 110 -2.30 -7.34 13.87
CA GLY A 110 -2.70 -8.67 13.43
C GLY A 110 -1.47 -9.49 12.99
N ASP A 111 -1.70 -10.41 12.06
CA ASP A 111 -0.62 -11.23 11.49
C ASP A 111 0.31 -10.35 10.66
N LEU A 112 1.51 -10.09 11.17
CA LEU A 112 2.43 -9.12 10.62
C LEU A 112 3.52 -9.78 9.76
N ASP A 113 3.54 -9.45 8.48
CA ASP A 113 4.59 -9.87 7.57
C ASP A 113 5.50 -8.69 7.21
N CYS A 114 6.61 -8.55 7.94
CA CYS A 114 7.64 -7.55 7.67
C CYS A 114 9.00 -8.01 8.20
N GLY A 115 10.08 -7.38 7.70
CA GLY A 115 11.43 -7.60 8.22
C GLY A 115 11.62 -7.05 9.65
N TYR A 116 12.61 -7.57 10.37
CA TYR A 116 12.93 -7.05 11.71
C TYR A 116 13.44 -5.60 11.68
N SER A 117 14.08 -5.16 10.60
CA SER A 117 14.45 -3.75 10.39
C SER A 117 13.24 -2.85 10.35
N THR A 118 12.24 -3.21 9.54
CA THR A 118 10.96 -2.51 9.42
C THR A 118 10.23 -2.46 10.77
N ALA A 119 10.13 -3.61 11.45
CA ALA A 119 9.52 -3.67 12.79
C ALA A 119 10.25 -2.77 13.80
N ARG A 120 11.58 -2.69 13.74
CA ARG A 120 12.37 -1.81 14.60
C ARG A 120 12.08 -0.33 14.34
N GLU A 121 11.96 0.07 13.07
CA GLU A 121 11.65 1.46 12.72
C GLU A 121 10.25 1.86 13.18
N ILE A 122 9.26 0.99 12.96
CA ILE A 122 7.89 1.21 13.46
C ILE A 122 7.90 1.34 14.98
N ARG A 123 8.59 0.43 15.69
CA ARG A 123 8.70 0.50 17.15
C ARG A 123 9.36 1.81 17.61
N GLN A 124 10.39 2.25 16.93
CA GLN A 124 11.06 3.50 17.27
C GLN A 124 10.13 4.69 17.10
N ALA A 125 9.33 4.73 16.04
CA ALA A 125 8.33 5.76 15.81
C ALA A 125 7.21 5.74 16.87
N LEU A 126 6.77 4.54 17.30
CA LEU A 126 5.80 4.38 18.40
C LEU A 126 6.36 4.90 19.72
N ASN A 127 7.62 4.56 20.07
CA ASN A 127 8.28 5.08 21.25
C ASN A 127 8.44 6.61 21.21
N ASP A 128 8.74 7.16 20.02
CA ASP A 128 8.86 8.61 19.86
C ASP A 128 7.51 9.32 19.93
N PHE A 129 6.45 8.66 19.51
CA PHE A 129 5.09 9.14 19.71
C PHE A 129 4.73 9.14 21.21
N GLU A 130 5.01 8.06 21.95
CA GLU A 130 4.73 7.90 23.38
C GLU A 130 5.38 9.03 24.20
N LYS A 131 6.63 9.43 23.87
CA LYS A 131 7.33 10.57 24.50
C LYS A 131 6.61 11.92 24.34
N SER A 132 5.63 12.03 23.45
CA SER A 132 4.82 13.24 23.32
C SER A 132 3.83 13.46 24.47
N GLY A 133 3.68 12.48 25.36
CA GLY A 133 2.72 12.49 26.47
C GLY A 133 1.28 12.16 26.09
N LYS A 134 1.06 11.76 24.82
CA LYS A 134 -0.22 11.22 24.36
C LYS A 134 -0.26 9.72 24.63
N PHE A 135 -1.46 9.17 24.85
CA PHE A 135 -1.57 7.76 25.13
C PHE A 135 -1.33 6.89 23.88
N LEU A 136 -0.70 5.76 24.09
CA LEU A 136 -0.47 4.73 23.09
C LEU A 136 -0.97 3.40 23.64
N VAL A 137 -1.97 2.82 22.97
CA VAL A 137 -2.55 1.53 23.34
C VAL A 137 -2.35 0.57 22.18
N ALA A 138 -1.87 -0.63 22.46
CA ALA A 138 -1.72 -1.70 21.49
C ALA A 138 -2.67 -2.85 21.78
N TYR A 139 -3.28 -3.38 20.74
CA TYR A 139 -4.13 -4.55 20.77
C TYR A 139 -3.66 -5.58 19.75
N ASN A 140 -3.30 -6.76 20.22
CA ASN A 140 -2.95 -7.89 19.35
C ASN A 140 -4.23 -8.65 18.99
N SER A 141 -4.65 -8.58 17.74
CA SER A 141 -5.90 -9.17 17.24
C SER A 141 -5.69 -10.54 16.55
N GLY A 142 -4.44 -10.97 16.32
CA GLY A 142 -4.11 -12.26 15.70
C GLY A 142 -4.43 -13.46 16.58
N GLU A 143 -4.64 -14.61 15.96
CA GLU A 143 -4.81 -15.88 16.69
C GLU A 143 -3.51 -16.31 17.38
N MET A 144 -2.36 -15.97 16.80
CA MET A 144 -1.03 -16.16 17.35
C MET A 144 -0.31 -14.82 17.47
N ILE A 145 0.21 -14.55 18.65
CA ILE A 145 1.05 -13.37 18.90
C ILE A 145 2.50 -13.82 18.84
N THR A 146 3.16 -13.53 17.73
CA THR A 146 4.56 -13.87 17.55
C THR A 146 5.47 -12.87 18.26
N GLN A 147 6.74 -13.23 18.36
CA GLN A 147 7.78 -12.36 18.93
C GLN A 147 7.83 -10.97 18.29
N LYS A 148 7.55 -10.86 16.98
CA LYS A 148 7.58 -9.60 16.24
C LYS A 148 6.41 -8.68 16.64
N GLU A 149 5.20 -9.21 16.71
CA GLU A 149 4.01 -8.48 17.14
C GLU A 149 4.12 -8.05 18.60
N TYR A 150 4.61 -8.95 19.46
CA TYR A 150 4.88 -8.59 20.85
C TYR A 150 5.97 -7.51 20.96
N TYR A 151 7.01 -7.57 20.14
CA TYR A 151 8.04 -6.55 20.08
C TYR A 151 7.49 -5.18 19.74
N LEU A 152 6.53 -5.09 18.81
CA LEU A 152 5.87 -3.83 18.48
C LEU A 152 4.91 -3.37 19.58
N SER A 153 4.04 -4.26 20.04
CA SER A 153 3.03 -3.90 21.03
C SER A 153 3.64 -3.45 22.36
N SER A 154 4.81 -4.00 22.72
CA SER A 154 5.53 -3.61 23.96
C SER A 154 6.12 -2.19 23.94
N ALA A 155 5.95 -1.42 22.84
CA ALA A 155 6.21 0.03 22.82
C ALA A 155 5.06 0.85 23.41
N ALA A 156 3.88 0.25 23.60
CA ALA A 156 2.70 0.95 24.09
C ALA A 156 2.64 1.04 25.62
N ASN A 157 1.92 2.05 26.12
CA ASN A 157 1.66 2.22 27.55
C ASN A 157 0.81 1.07 28.11
N GLU A 158 -0.17 0.61 27.32
CA GLU A 158 -1.03 -0.50 27.65
C GLU A 158 -1.09 -1.47 26.47
N VAL A 159 -0.98 -2.77 26.78
CA VAL A 159 -0.98 -3.84 25.79
C VAL A 159 -2.10 -4.82 26.11
N PHE A 160 -2.95 -5.04 25.14
CA PHE A 160 -4.03 -6.00 25.20
C PHE A 160 -3.86 -7.06 24.13
N GLY A 161 -4.41 -8.23 24.38
CA GLY A 161 -4.45 -9.32 23.41
C GLY A 161 -5.82 -9.98 23.42
N PHE A 162 -6.14 -10.66 22.34
CA PHE A 162 -7.35 -11.47 22.29
C PHE A 162 -7.25 -12.63 23.30
N PRO A 163 -8.25 -12.88 24.14
CA PRO A 163 -8.12 -13.81 25.26
C PRO A 163 -7.74 -15.27 24.90
N SER A 164 -8.05 -15.71 23.69
CA SER A 164 -7.71 -17.04 23.20
C SER A 164 -6.49 -17.08 22.26
N SER A 165 -5.80 -15.95 22.07
CA SER A 165 -4.56 -15.94 21.29
C SER A 165 -3.45 -16.71 21.99
N ALA A 166 -2.74 -17.53 21.23
CA ALA A 166 -1.50 -18.12 21.69
C ALA A 166 -0.35 -17.10 21.55
N MET A 167 0.59 -17.12 22.50
CA MET A 167 1.79 -16.29 22.41
C MET A 167 3.02 -17.17 22.21
N GLU A 168 3.80 -16.87 21.16
CA GLU A 168 5.00 -17.61 20.81
C GLU A 168 6.24 -16.69 20.83
N ILE A 169 7.11 -16.89 21.82
CA ILE A 169 8.38 -16.17 21.97
C ILE A 169 9.53 -17.17 22.05
N ILE A 170 10.05 -17.55 20.88
CA ILE A 170 11.07 -18.60 20.74
C ILE A 170 12.49 -18.07 20.52
N GLY A 171 12.68 -16.78 20.39
CA GLY A 171 13.97 -16.16 20.08
C GLY A 171 14.31 -16.22 18.58
N LEU A 172 15.57 -15.91 18.26
CA LEU A 172 16.10 -15.93 16.91
C LEU A 172 17.13 -17.05 16.80
N GLY A 173 16.90 -17.94 15.84
CA GLY A 173 17.84 -19.01 15.47
C GLY A 173 18.07 -18.99 13.97
N THR A 174 19.27 -19.36 13.54
CA THR A 174 19.55 -19.60 12.14
C THR A 174 20.35 -20.89 11.99
N GLU A 175 19.97 -21.69 11.01
CA GLU A 175 20.69 -22.88 10.61
C GLU A 175 21.40 -22.61 9.29
N MET A 176 22.69 -22.87 9.24
CA MET A 176 23.47 -22.82 8.00
C MET A 176 23.87 -24.24 7.58
N ALA A 177 23.42 -24.63 6.38
CA ALA A 177 23.85 -25.90 5.80
C ALA A 177 25.19 -25.74 5.08
N PHE A 178 26.16 -26.55 5.43
CA PHE A 178 27.48 -26.60 4.79
C PHE A 178 27.56 -27.84 3.90
N PHE A 179 27.64 -27.64 2.61
CA PHE A 179 27.63 -28.73 1.62
C PHE A 179 29.02 -29.19 1.19
N LYS A 180 30.10 -28.55 1.64
CA LYS A 180 31.48 -28.85 1.22
C LYS A 180 31.81 -30.35 1.40
N GLY A 181 31.54 -30.91 2.57
CA GLY A 181 31.85 -32.31 2.83
C GLY A 181 31.05 -33.31 1.99
N THR A 182 29.85 -32.94 1.54
CA THR A 182 29.04 -33.74 0.62
C THR A 182 29.60 -33.64 -0.79
N LEU A 183 29.97 -32.45 -1.23
CA LEU A 183 30.56 -32.22 -2.56
C LEU A 183 31.92 -32.90 -2.71
N ASP A 184 32.77 -32.88 -1.69
CA ASP A 184 34.05 -33.56 -1.63
C ASP A 184 33.86 -35.08 -1.77
N LYS A 185 32.81 -35.67 -1.15
CA LYS A 185 32.48 -37.10 -1.28
C LYS A 185 31.93 -37.50 -2.64
N LEU A 186 31.35 -36.57 -3.37
CA LEU A 186 30.81 -36.72 -4.71
C LEU A 186 31.83 -36.38 -5.81
N ASP A 187 33.06 -36.07 -5.41
CA ASP A 187 34.16 -35.64 -6.29
C ASP A 187 33.77 -34.42 -7.16
N VAL A 188 32.98 -33.48 -6.56
CA VAL A 188 32.55 -32.25 -7.20
C VAL A 188 33.39 -31.08 -6.68
N GLU A 189 34.24 -30.53 -7.56
CA GLU A 189 35.05 -29.37 -7.27
C GLU A 189 34.23 -28.09 -7.42
N VAL A 190 34.14 -27.29 -6.35
CA VAL A 190 33.44 -26.01 -6.37
C VAL A 190 34.41 -24.90 -6.72
N GLN A 191 34.23 -24.25 -7.86
CA GLN A 191 34.96 -23.05 -8.25
C GLN A 191 34.20 -21.80 -7.77
N VAL A 192 34.80 -21.03 -6.85
CA VAL A 192 34.29 -19.74 -6.41
C VAL A 192 34.85 -18.65 -7.33
N ILE A 193 34.04 -18.12 -8.23
CA ILE A 193 34.42 -17.01 -9.08
C ILE A 193 34.24 -15.73 -8.27
N ARG A 194 35.35 -15.03 -8.01
CA ARG A 194 35.36 -13.73 -7.32
C ARG A 194 35.63 -12.61 -8.32
N GLY A 195 34.91 -11.49 -8.18
CA GLY A 195 35.23 -10.29 -8.93
C GLY A 195 36.63 -9.75 -8.58
N SER A 196 37.26 -9.03 -9.49
CA SER A 196 38.61 -8.48 -9.33
C SER A 196 38.73 -7.44 -8.22
N ASN A 197 37.63 -6.82 -7.76
CA ASN A 197 37.55 -5.95 -6.58
C ASN A 197 36.97 -6.74 -5.42
N ASN A 198 37.87 -7.13 -4.51
CA ASN A 198 37.55 -7.91 -3.31
C ASN A 198 36.83 -7.12 -2.20
N ASP A 199 36.06 -6.08 -2.54
CA ASP A 199 35.36 -5.27 -1.55
C ASP A 199 34.14 -5.98 -0.94
N PHE A 200 33.66 -7.06 -1.56
CA PHE A 200 32.62 -7.92 -1.03
C PHE A 200 33.22 -9.19 -0.47
N LYS A 201 33.23 -9.34 0.85
CA LYS A 201 33.52 -10.62 1.50
C LYS A 201 32.43 -11.62 1.14
N SER A 202 32.67 -12.46 0.17
CA SER A 202 31.93 -13.72 0.04
C SER A 202 32.45 -14.66 1.12
N ALA A 203 31.58 -15.03 2.05
CA ALA A 203 31.85 -16.09 3.01
C ALA A 203 32.03 -17.43 2.31
#